data_4c64f1d8a47bdd4835f75025b47e0a93
#
_entry.id   4c64f1d8a47bdd4835f75025b47e0a93
#
_cell.length_a   1.000
_cell.length_b   1.000
_cell.length_c   1.000
_cell.angle_alpha   90.00
_cell.angle_beta   90.00
_cell.angle_gamma   90.00
#
_symmetry.space_group_name_H-M   'P 1'
#
loop_
_entity.id
_entity.type
_entity.pdbx_description
1 polymer ?
#
loop_
_entity_poly.entity_id
_entity_poly.type
_entity_poly.pdbx_seq_one_letter_code
_entity_poly.pdbx_strand_id
1 'polypeptide(L)'
;TFLWDRGPFILAAVGAIVLALTGAEALYADMGHFGRKPIQIAWMGLVLPSLALHYMGQGALLMRDASAIENPFFRMFPEDWLIPAVVLATVAAIIASQAVISGAYSMTKQAILLGFLPRMDIKYTSEQEVGQIYMPGVNWILLAGVVAAVLAFRSSSALAGAYGIAVTLTMVITTIMTFFVVHDAWKMSTPLAVAATLFFLSIDTFLFAGCIIKFWDGGWFPLVLGLTLYVVMTTWSKGRELVVDTIRRDGLDLNAFIQHIDAGTPHLAKRTAVYAVANPETVPQALLHNMKHNQVLHEKNIILTVVFENDPWISNKQRVKVERLSEHFWQVWVRFGFMNTPDVPKALSLCAEHGLDIPVFETSYFLSRETVVSTPGGGMAQWREKLFSAMTRNSGGVVEFFHLPDNSVVELGTRVQI
;
A
#
# COMPACT_ATOMS: atom_id res chain seq x y z
N THR A 1 38.40 4.93 -27.29
CA THR A 1 36.94 5.03 -27.33
C THR A 1 36.39 5.73 -26.10
N PHE A 2 35.22 6.37 -26.17
CA PHE A 2 34.65 7.27 -25.17
C PHE A 2 34.74 6.75 -23.72
N LEU A 3 34.45 5.48 -23.49
CA LEU A 3 34.47 4.84 -22.18
C LEU A 3 35.87 4.69 -21.56
N TRP A 4 36.92 4.50 -22.38
CA TRP A 4 38.30 4.32 -21.89
C TRP A 4 39.04 5.63 -21.71
N ASP A 5 38.71 6.64 -22.52
CA ASP A 5 39.45 7.88 -22.59
C ASP A 5 39.07 8.90 -21.51
N ARG A 6 37.94 8.72 -20.78
CA ARG A 6 37.37 9.73 -19.88
C ARG A 6 37.34 9.36 -18.39
N GLY A 7 37.79 8.17 -17.98
CA GLY A 7 37.98 7.76 -16.58
C GLY A 7 36.78 8.08 -15.67
N PRO A 8 36.93 8.82 -14.58
CA PRO A 8 35.84 9.08 -13.60
C PRO A 8 34.63 9.83 -14.17
N PHE A 9 34.76 10.56 -15.29
CA PHE A 9 33.63 11.23 -15.96
C PHE A 9 32.60 10.26 -16.56
N ILE A 10 32.96 8.98 -16.73
CA ILE A 10 32.05 7.94 -17.21
C ILE A 10 30.85 7.80 -16.27
N LEU A 11 31.08 7.72 -14.96
CA LEU A 11 30.01 7.56 -13.97
C LEU A 11 29.06 8.77 -13.98
N ALA A 12 29.58 9.98 -14.08
CA ALA A 12 28.75 11.18 -14.20
C ALA A 12 27.91 11.18 -15.49
N ALA A 13 28.49 10.74 -16.62
CA ALA A 13 27.77 10.59 -17.87
C ALA A 13 26.69 9.52 -17.80
N VAL A 14 26.96 8.36 -17.16
CA VAL A 14 25.97 7.30 -16.92
C VAL A 14 24.81 7.82 -16.07
N GLY A 15 25.09 8.54 -14.98
CA GLY A 15 24.04 9.17 -14.17
C GLY A 15 23.15 10.15 -14.98
N ALA A 16 23.72 10.91 -15.89
CA ALA A 16 22.97 11.80 -16.80
C ALA A 16 22.12 11.00 -17.83
N ILE A 17 22.67 9.91 -18.36
CA ILE A 17 21.95 8.99 -19.28
C ILE A 17 20.74 8.37 -18.57
N VAL A 18 20.90 7.89 -17.33
CA VAL A 18 19.79 7.35 -16.54
C VAL A 18 18.65 8.36 -16.42
N LEU A 19 18.98 9.63 -16.11
CA LEU A 19 17.98 10.68 -16.00
C LEU A 19 17.25 10.97 -17.32
N ALA A 20 17.90 10.77 -18.46
CA ALA A 20 17.29 10.96 -19.79
C ALA A 20 16.36 9.79 -20.17
N LEU A 21 16.50 8.62 -19.56
CA LEU A 21 15.76 7.38 -19.92
C LEU A 21 14.71 6.99 -18.86
N THR A 22 14.24 7.95 -18.07
CA THR A 22 13.25 7.74 -17.00
C THR A 22 11.81 7.79 -17.49
N GLY A 23 10.85 7.43 -16.64
CA GLY A 23 9.40 7.46 -16.92
C GLY A 23 8.72 6.09 -16.90
N ALA A 24 9.45 5.01 -16.63
CA ALA A 24 8.89 3.66 -16.55
C ALA A 24 7.88 3.50 -15.42
N GLU A 25 8.04 4.24 -14.31
CA GLU A 25 7.13 4.26 -13.16
C GLU A 25 5.72 4.74 -13.53
N ALA A 26 5.61 5.79 -14.36
CA ALA A 26 4.33 6.25 -14.86
C ALA A 26 3.68 5.20 -15.79
N LEU A 27 4.49 4.55 -16.64
CA LEU A 27 4.02 3.48 -17.51
C LEU A 27 3.48 2.29 -16.72
N TYR A 28 4.12 1.90 -15.61
CA TYR A 28 3.61 0.83 -14.74
C TYR A 28 2.29 1.20 -14.06
N ALA A 29 2.12 2.45 -13.61
CA ALA A 29 0.88 2.94 -13.06
C ALA A 29 -0.26 2.85 -14.10
N ASP A 30 -0.01 3.30 -15.33
CA ASP A 30 -0.97 3.24 -16.42
C ASP A 30 -1.31 1.78 -16.82
N MET A 31 -0.34 0.88 -16.79
CA MET A 31 -0.59 -0.55 -17.04
C MET A 31 -1.52 -1.16 -15.99
N GLY A 32 -1.45 -0.70 -14.75
CA GLY A 32 -2.36 -1.12 -13.69
C GLY A 32 -3.81 -0.69 -13.93
N HIS A 33 -4.02 0.46 -14.59
CA HIS A 33 -5.35 1.01 -14.86
C HIS A 33 -5.95 0.50 -16.19
N PHE A 34 -5.17 0.51 -17.27
CA PHE A 34 -5.65 0.23 -18.64
C PHE A 34 -5.36 -1.20 -19.11
N GLY A 35 -4.53 -1.93 -18.39
CA GLY A 35 -4.08 -3.26 -18.77
C GLY A 35 -3.00 -3.27 -19.86
N ARG A 36 -2.48 -4.46 -20.17
CA ARG A 36 -1.30 -4.64 -21.01
C ARG A 36 -1.51 -4.27 -22.49
N LYS A 37 -2.63 -4.70 -23.09
CA LYS A 37 -2.83 -4.58 -24.55
C LYS A 37 -2.93 -3.13 -25.04
N PRO A 38 -3.76 -2.23 -24.43
CA PRO A 38 -3.84 -0.84 -24.85
C PRO A 38 -2.49 -0.13 -24.75
N ILE A 39 -1.76 -0.37 -23.67
CA ILE A 39 -0.44 0.24 -23.46
C ILE A 39 0.57 -0.25 -24.49
N GLN A 40 0.60 -1.54 -24.84
CA GLN A 40 1.49 -2.06 -25.88
C GLN A 40 1.20 -1.42 -27.25
N ILE A 41 -0.06 -1.27 -27.63
CA ILE A 41 -0.45 -0.67 -28.91
C ILE A 41 -0.03 0.81 -28.94
N ALA A 42 -0.34 1.57 -27.89
CA ALA A 42 0.04 2.97 -27.79
C ALA A 42 1.57 3.15 -27.81
N TRP A 43 2.29 2.30 -27.07
CA TRP A 43 3.75 2.35 -26.98
C TRP A 43 4.43 2.08 -28.32
N MET A 44 4.08 0.96 -28.96
CA MET A 44 4.70 0.55 -30.22
C MET A 44 4.26 1.42 -31.41
N GLY A 45 2.98 1.85 -31.42
CA GLY A 45 2.44 2.60 -32.56
C GLY A 45 2.72 4.09 -32.52
N LEU A 46 2.80 4.70 -31.35
CA LEU A 46 2.93 6.15 -31.20
C LEU A 46 4.13 6.58 -30.37
N VAL A 47 4.26 6.08 -29.13
CA VAL A 47 5.23 6.62 -28.16
C VAL A 47 6.66 6.33 -28.59
N LEU A 48 7.00 5.09 -28.90
CA LEU A 48 8.36 4.69 -29.30
C LEU A 48 8.83 5.41 -30.58
N PRO A 49 8.06 5.46 -31.68
CA PRO A 49 8.45 6.22 -32.86
C PRO A 49 8.62 7.73 -32.59
N SER A 50 7.71 8.32 -31.80
CA SER A 50 7.79 9.75 -31.44
C SER A 50 9.01 10.07 -30.60
N LEU A 51 9.34 9.23 -29.59
CA LEU A 51 10.55 9.37 -28.78
C LEU A 51 11.82 9.24 -29.63
N ALA A 52 11.88 8.25 -30.52
CA ALA A 52 13.02 8.07 -31.41
C ALA A 52 13.26 9.32 -32.30
N LEU A 53 12.21 9.82 -32.93
CA LEU A 53 12.29 11.04 -33.76
C LEU A 53 12.69 12.24 -32.91
N HIS A 54 12.15 12.39 -31.72
CA HIS A 54 12.45 13.47 -30.79
C HIS A 54 13.93 13.49 -30.38
N TYR A 55 14.48 12.33 -29.94
CA TYR A 55 15.89 12.26 -29.56
C TYR A 55 16.85 12.46 -30.74
N MET A 56 16.47 11.94 -31.92
CA MET A 56 17.24 12.20 -33.14
C MET A 56 17.21 13.69 -33.52
N GLY A 57 16.07 14.36 -33.35
CA GLY A 57 15.91 15.80 -33.57
C GLY A 57 16.78 16.62 -32.61
N GLN A 58 16.78 16.31 -31.31
CA GLN A 58 17.66 16.98 -30.34
C GLN A 58 19.15 16.76 -30.70
N GLY A 59 19.53 15.53 -31.04
CA GLY A 59 20.91 15.22 -31.46
C GLY A 59 21.32 16.03 -32.70
N ALA A 60 20.47 16.11 -33.72
CA ALA A 60 20.72 16.90 -34.92
C ALA A 60 20.85 18.42 -34.61
N LEU A 61 20.02 18.94 -33.71
CA LEU A 61 20.11 20.32 -33.26
C LEU A 61 21.46 20.62 -32.61
N LEU A 62 21.87 19.75 -31.67
CA LEU A 62 23.16 19.91 -30.93
C LEU A 62 24.38 19.79 -31.84
N MET A 63 24.30 18.98 -32.90
CA MET A 63 25.37 18.92 -33.94
C MET A 63 25.44 20.18 -34.78
N ARG A 64 24.32 20.88 -34.97
CA ARG A 64 24.25 22.13 -35.74
C ARG A 64 24.56 23.39 -34.92
N ASP A 65 24.06 23.42 -33.70
CA ASP A 65 24.18 24.53 -32.74
C ASP A 65 24.54 24.04 -31.34
N ALA A 66 25.83 24.14 -30.98
CA ALA A 66 26.30 23.72 -29.66
C ALA A 66 25.72 24.58 -28.51
N SER A 67 25.24 25.81 -28.78
CA SER A 67 24.62 26.66 -27.75
C SER A 67 23.26 26.11 -27.28
N ALA A 68 22.63 25.25 -28.08
CA ALA A 68 21.35 24.61 -27.75
C ALA A 68 21.44 23.59 -26.55
N ILE A 69 22.65 23.28 -26.06
CA ILE A 69 22.88 22.37 -24.95
C ILE A 69 22.20 22.83 -23.66
N GLU A 70 21.99 24.13 -23.47
CA GLU A 70 21.32 24.66 -22.27
C GLU A 70 19.86 24.23 -22.17
N ASN A 71 19.17 24.15 -23.31
CA ASN A 71 17.75 23.77 -23.36
C ASN A 71 17.39 23.19 -24.75
N PRO A 72 17.84 21.97 -25.07
CA PRO A 72 17.68 21.41 -26.40
C PRO A 72 16.22 21.19 -26.80
N PHE A 73 15.34 20.85 -25.82
CA PHE A 73 13.92 20.61 -26.10
C PHE A 73 13.21 21.85 -26.61
N PHE A 74 13.26 22.96 -25.89
CA PHE A 74 12.54 24.17 -26.32
C PHE A 74 13.18 24.91 -27.50
N ARG A 75 14.50 24.73 -27.67
CA ARG A 75 15.20 25.29 -28.83
C ARG A 75 14.94 24.57 -30.16
N MET A 76 14.25 23.43 -30.15
CA MET A 76 13.75 22.76 -31.37
C MET A 76 12.55 23.50 -31.99
N PHE A 77 11.84 24.31 -31.21
CA PHE A 77 10.65 25.00 -31.68
C PHE A 77 10.99 26.39 -32.24
N PRO A 78 10.36 26.83 -33.36
CA PRO A 78 10.39 28.22 -33.77
C PRO A 78 9.81 29.14 -32.69
N GLU A 79 10.20 30.43 -32.69
CA GLU A 79 9.76 31.40 -31.66
C GLU A 79 8.24 31.47 -31.51
N ASP A 80 7.50 31.44 -32.65
CA ASP A 80 6.03 31.49 -32.67
C ASP A 80 5.38 30.24 -31.99
N TRP A 81 6.07 29.11 -31.96
CA TRP A 81 5.59 27.86 -31.40
C TRP A 81 6.10 27.58 -29.98
N LEU A 82 6.94 28.44 -29.41
CA LEU A 82 7.53 28.25 -28.13
C LEU A 82 6.46 28.24 -26.99
N ILE A 83 5.56 29.23 -26.99
CA ILE A 83 4.49 29.31 -25.98
C ILE A 83 3.54 28.11 -26.06
N PRO A 84 3.00 27.73 -27.25
CA PRO A 84 2.23 26.50 -27.39
C PRO A 84 2.96 25.24 -26.88
N ALA A 85 4.26 25.12 -27.17
CA ALA A 85 5.07 23.98 -26.70
C ALA A 85 5.21 23.95 -25.15
N VAL A 86 5.41 25.11 -24.52
CA VAL A 86 5.46 25.21 -23.04
C VAL A 86 4.11 24.86 -22.44
N VAL A 87 3.00 25.32 -22.99
CA VAL A 87 1.66 24.96 -22.50
C VAL A 87 1.44 23.45 -22.62
N LEU A 88 1.76 22.85 -23.78
CA LEU A 88 1.62 21.42 -23.99
C LEU A 88 2.49 20.61 -23.03
N ALA A 89 3.75 21.01 -22.83
CA ALA A 89 4.64 20.36 -21.86
C ALA A 89 4.11 20.46 -20.42
N THR A 90 3.51 21.59 -20.05
CA THR A 90 2.88 21.79 -18.74
C THR A 90 1.68 20.86 -18.55
N VAL A 91 0.81 20.76 -19.55
CA VAL A 91 -0.34 19.84 -19.52
C VAL A 91 0.14 18.38 -19.41
N ALA A 92 1.16 18.01 -20.18
CA ALA A 92 1.76 16.68 -20.10
C ALA A 92 2.34 16.38 -18.69
N ALA A 93 3.00 17.36 -18.06
CA ALA A 93 3.52 17.23 -16.71
C ALA A 93 2.40 17.06 -15.66
N ILE A 94 1.27 17.76 -15.82
CA ILE A 94 0.09 17.61 -14.96
C ILE A 94 -0.46 16.18 -15.07
N ILE A 95 -0.61 15.64 -16.28
CA ILE A 95 -1.10 14.28 -16.52
C ILE A 95 -0.15 13.24 -15.90
N ALA A 96 1.16 13.39 -16.11
CA ALA A 96 2.15 12.51 -15.51
C ALA A 96 2.11 12.54 -13.97
N SER A 97 1.91 13.72 -13.37
CA SER A 97 1.72 13.87 -11.92
C SER A 97 0.50 13.11 -11.41
N GLN A 98 -0.62 13.12 -12.14
CA GLN A 98 -1.82 12.37 -11.75
C GLN A 98 -1.58 10.84 -11.71
N ALA A 99 -0.84 10.30 -12.69
CA ALA A 99 -0.49 8.87 -12.71
C ALA A 99 0.33 8.47 -11.47
N VAL A 100 1.31 9.29 -11.08
CA VAL A 100 2.13 9.05 -9.87
C VAL A 100 1.30 9.13 -8.58
N ILE A 101 0.40 10.10 -8.47
CA ILE A 101 -0.50 10.25 -7.31
C ILE A 101 -1.41 9.03 -7.19
N SER A 102 -2.02 8.58 -8.27
CA SER A 102 -2.86 7.38 -8.31
C SER A 102 -2.09 6.12 -7.92
N GLY A 103 -0.85 5.98 -8.40
CA GLY A 103 0.06 4.92 -7.99
C GLY A 103 0.36 4.93 -6.49
N ALA A 104 0.60 6.11 -5.91
CA ALA A 104 0.84 6.27 -4.47
C ALA A 104 -0.39 5.85 -3.63
N TYR A 105 -1.62 6.18 -4.08
CA TYR A 105 -2.83 5.71 -3.40
C TYR A 105 -2.95 4.19 -3.43
N SER A 106 -2.71 3.58 -4.59
CA SER A 106 -2.79 2.13 -4.75
C SER A 106 -1.77 1.40 -3.88
N MET A 107 -0.53 1.88 -3.82
CA MET A 107 0.50 1.34 -2.93
C MET A 107 0.15 1.51 -1.45
N THR A 108 -0.38 2.67 -1.06
CA THR A 108 -0.80 2.93 0.32
C THR A 108 -1.95 2.01 0.72
N LYS A 109 -2.96 1.80 -0.16
CA LYS A 109 -4.03 0.84 0.07
C LYS A 109 -3.49 -0.57 0.31
N GLN A 110 -2.55 -1.03 -0.52
CA GLN A 110 -1.92 -2.34 -0.35
C GLN A 110 -1.15 -2.43 0.97
N ALA A 111 -0.41 -1.39 1.35
CA ALA A 111 0.31 -1.35 2.63
C ALA A 111 -0.63 -1.41 3.84
N ILE A 112 -1.82 -0.80 3.76
CA ILE A 112 -2.88 -0.90 4.79
C ILE A 112 -3.39 -2.34 4.87
N LEU A 113 -3.73 -2.95 3.73
CA LEU A 113 -4.28 -4.30 3.68
C LEU A 113 -3.27 -5.37 4.13
N LEU A 114 -1.99 -5.15 3.86
CA LEU A 114 -0.89 -5.99 4.36
C LEU A 114 -0.50 -5.71 5.83
N GLY A 115 -1.19 -4.77 6.50
CA GLY A 115 -0.95 -4.48 7.92
C GLY A 115 0.28 -3.64 8.22
N PHE A 116 0.87 -2.96 7.23
CA PHE A 116 2.02 -2.07 7.42
C PHE A 116 1.64 -0.62 7.72
N LEU A 117 0.40 -0.21 7.47
CA LEU A 117 -0.10 1.13 7.78
C LEU A 117 -1.47 1.05 8.47
N PRO A 118 -1.84 2.10 9.26
CA PRO A 118 -3.17 2.19 9.82
C PRO A 118 -4.23 2.35 8.71
N ARG A 119 -5.46 1.99 9.03
CA ARG A 119 -6.60 2.28 8.14
C ARG A 119 -6.71 3.78 7.92
N MET A 120 -6.93 4.16 6.68
CA MET A 120 -7.17 5.54 6.25
C MET A 120 -8.46 5.59 5.46
N ASP A 121 -9.06 6.78 5.35
CA ASP A 121 -10.25 6.99 4.54
C ASP A 121 -9.93 6.77 3.06
N ILE A 122 -10.65 5.85 2.44
CA ILE A 122 -10.54 5.51 1.03
C ILE A 122 -11.87 5.86 0.36
N LYS A 123 -11.86 6.84 -0.53
CA LYS A 123 -13.04 7.21 -1.32
C LYS A 123 -12.93 6.58 -2.70
N TYR A 124 -13.91 5.78 -3.07
CA TYR A 124 -14.00 5.22 -4.40
C TYR A 124 -14.61 6.26 -5.33
N THR A 125 -13.90 6.62 -6.38
CA THR A 125 -14.32 7.67 -7.34
C THR A 125 -15.06 7.10 -8.55
N SER A 126 -15.04 5.77 -8.74
CA SER A 126 -15.77 5.07 -9.78
C SER A 126 -16.39 3.78 -9.22
N GLU A 127 -17.63 3.49 -9.60
CA GLU A 127 -18.30 2.22 -9.29
C GLU A 127 -17.86 1.09 -10.23
N GLN A 128 -17.37 1.42 -11.42
CA GLN A 128 -17.00 0.45 -12.45
C GLN A 128 -15.53 0.08 -12.43
N GLU A 129 -14.65 1.01 -12.00
CA GLU A 129 -13.19 0.84 -11.99
C GLU A 129 -12.69 0.75 -10.55
N VAL A 130 -12.48 -0.46 -10.06
CA VAL A 130 -12.03 -0.76 -8.68
C VAL A 130 -10.68 -0.12 -8.31
N GLY A 131 -9.87 0.24 -9.31
CA GLY A 131 -8.57 0.89 -9.12
C GLY A 131 -8.62 2.40 -8.89
N GLN A 132 -9.76 3.07 -9.16
CA GLN A 132 -9.89 4.52 -9.01
C GLN A 132 -10.28 4.88 -7.59
N ILE A 133 -9.27 5.18 -6.79
CA ILE A 133 -9.43 5.56 -5.36
C ILE A 133 -8.84 6.94 -5.11
N TYR A 134 -9.40 7.65 -4.16
CA TYR A 134 -8.90 8.90 -3.62
C TYR A 134 -8.68 8.79 -2.11
N MET A 135 -7.48 9.15 -1.66
CA MET A 135 -7.10 9.11 -0.26
C MET A 135 -6.71 10.52 0.22
N PRO A 136 -7.63 11.25 0.88
CA PRO A 136 -7.40 12.66 1.26
C PRO A 136 -6.13 12.87 2.08
N GLY A 137 -5.89 12.01 3.08
CA GLY A 137 -4.71 12.10 3.94
C GLY A 137 -3.40 11.96 3.16
N VAL A 138 -3.33 10.99 2.25
CA VAL A 138 -2.15 10.76 1.40
C VAL A 138 -1.95 11.94 0.43
N ASN A 139 -3.04 12.47 -0.14
CA ASN A 139 -2.97 13.62 -1.04
C ASN A 139 -2.34 14.84 -0.36
N TRP A 140 -2.75 15.17 0.87
CA TRP A 140 -2.20 16.28 1.63
C TRP A 140 -0.72 16.05 2.02
N ILE A 141 -0.35 14.81 2.37
CA ILE A 141 1.04 14.45 2.66
C ILE A 141 1.91 14.61 1.41
N LEU A 142 1.42 14.13 0.25
CA LEU A 142 2.12 14.30 -1.03
C LEU A 142 2.30 15.77 -1.39
N LEU A 143 1.24 16.59 -1.25
CA LEU A 143 1.32 18.03 -1.48
C LEU A 143 2.36 18.68 -0.58
N ALA A 144 2.33 18.40 0.71
CA ALA A 144 3.31 18.93 1.66
C ALA A 144 4.74 18.49 1.30
N GLY A 145 4.93 17.22 0.92
CA GLY A 145 6.23 16.69 0.47
C GLY A 145 6.75 17.36 -0.80
N VAL A 146 5.89 17.57 -1.79
CA VAL A 146 6.24 18.27 -3.05
C VAL A 146 6.61 19.72 -2.78
N VAL A 147 5.80 20.46 -1.99
CA VAL A 147 6.10 21.85 -1.62
C VAL A 147 7.42 21.93 -0.86
N ALA A 148 7.65 21.03 0.10
CA ALA A 148 8.90 20.98 0.84
C ALA A 148 10.11 20.72 -0.08
N ALA A 149 9.99 19.79 -1.03
CA ALA A 149 11.03 19.50 -2.00
C ALA A 149 11.33 20.71 -2.91
N VAL A 150 10.29 21.39 -3.42
CA VAL A 150 10.46 22.58 -4.26
C VAL A 150 11.15 23.71 -3.50
N LEU A 151 10.77 23.95 -2.24
CA LEU A 151 11.38 24.99 -1.41
C LEU A 151 12.82 24.66 -0.99
N ALA A 152 13.11 23.38 -0.76
CA ALA A 152 14.44 22.93 -0.35
C ALA A 152 15.45 22.97 -1.51
N PHE A 153 15.08 22.48 -2.68
CA PHE A 153 15.99 22.30 -3.80
C PHE A 153 16.09 23.51 -4.74
N ARG A 154 14.99 24.21 -4.96
CA ARG A 154 14.90 25.45 -5.78
C ARG A 154 15.40 25.32 -7.22
N SER A 155 15.92 24.18 -7.62
CA SER A 155 16.43 23.94 -8.98
C SER A 155 16.05 22.54 -9.47
N SER A 156 15.78 22.43 -10.78
CA SER A 156 15.49 21.14 -11.42
C SER A 156 16.70 20.20 -11.41
N SER A 157 17.92 20.73 -11.47
CA SER A 157 19.14 19.92 -11.44
C SER A 157 19.34 19.19 -10.11
N ALA A 158 19.04 19.85 -8.98
CA ALA A 158 19.11 19.23 -7.66
C ALA A 158 18.02 18.17 -7.49
N LEU A 159 16.78 18.45 -7.92
CA LEU A 159 15.71 17.48 -7.92
C LEU A 159 16.02 16.27 -8.81
N ALA A 160 16.67 16.46 -9.96
CA ALA A 160 17.12 15.39 -10.83
C ALA A 160 18.13 14.47 -10.13
N GLY A 161 19.02 14.99 -9.30
CA GLY A 161 19.93 14.20 -8.47
C GLY A 161 19.18 13.30 -7.48
N ALA A 162 18.18 13.85 -6.78
CA ALA A 162 17.31 13.11 -5.88
C ALA A 162 16.55 11.98 -6.62
N TYR A 163 15.96 12.32 -7.76
CA TYR A 163 15.19 11.39 -8.59
C TYR A 163 16.07 10.24 -9.10
N GLY A 164 17.26 10.52 -9.63
CA GLY A 164 18.16 9.49 -10.15
C GLY A 164 18.55 8.45 -9.10
N ILE A 165 18.84 8.87 -7.86
CA ILE A 165 19.14 7.95 -6.76
C ILE A 165 17.90 7.14 -6.36
N ALA A 166 16.73 7.76 -6.27
CA ALA A 166 15.50 7.06 -5.93
C ALA A 166 15.17 5.94 -6.92
N VAL A 167 15.20 6.26 -8.22
CA VAL A 167 14.88 5.30 -9.30
C VAL A 167 15.91 4.17 -9.36
N THR A 168 17.20 4.47 -9.37
CA THR A 168 18.23 3.43 -9.47
C THR A 168 18.29 2.54 -8.23
N LEU A 169 18.05 3.07 -7.04
CA LEU A 169 17.93 2.28 -5.82
C LEU A 169 16.71 1.35 -5.88
N THR A 170 15.58 1.85 -6.39
CA THR A 170 14.38 1.02 -6.59
C THR A 170 14.66 -0.10 -7.60
N MET A 171 15.40 0.16 -8.68
CA MET A 171 15.83 -0.88 -9.64
C MET A 171 16.63 -1.98 -8.95
N VAL A 172 17.65 -1.63 -8.16
CA VAL A 172 18.46 -2.59 -7.38
C VAL A 172 17.58 -3.45 -6.47
N ILE A 173 16.66 -2.82 -5.70
CA ILE A 173 15.75 -3.54 -4.80
C ILE A 173 14.83 -4.46 -5.60
N THR A 174 14.25 -3.97 -6.70
CA THR A 174 13.34 -4.77 -7.54
C THR A 174 14.05 -5.97 -8.15
N THR A 175 15.28 -5.80 -8.62
CA THR A 175 16.10 -6.91 -9.18
C THR A 175 16.36 -7.98 -8.11
N ILE A 176 16.69 -7.59 -6.87
CA ILE A 176 16.86 -8.54 -5.76
C ILE A 176 15.53 -9.26 -5.45
N MET A 177 14.40 -8.53 -5.40
CA MET A 177 13.09 -9.15 -5.16
C MET A 177 12.64 -10.06 -6.30
N THR A 178 12.98 -9.73 -7.53
CA THR A 178 12.67 -10.54 -8.71
C THR A 178 13.32 -11.93 -8.64
N PHE A 179 14.48 -12.07 -7.96
CA PHE A 179 15.09 -13.37 -7.71
C PHE A 179 14.11 -14.36 -7.07
N PHE A 180 13.41 -13.93 -6.01
CA PHE A 180 12.45 -14.79 -5.30
C PHE A 180 11.27 -15.17 -6.21
N VAL A 181 10.77 -14.23 -7.02
CA VAL A 181 9.69 -14.52 -7.98
C VAL A 181 10.13 -15.54 -9.02
N VAL A 182 11.30 -15.36 -9.61
CA VAL A 182 11.84 -16.24 -10.64
C VAL A 182 12.16 -17.64 -10.09
N HIS A 183 12.73 -17.70 -8.89
CA HIS A 183 13.08 -18.96 -8.24
C HIS A 183 11.84 -19.70 -7.72
N ASP A 184 10.98 -19.01 -6.92
CA ASP A 184 9.91 -19.66 -6.17
C ASP A 184 8.61 -19.79 -6.97
N ALA A 185 8.22 -18.75 -7.73
CA ALA A 185 6.96 -18.75 -8.48
C ALA A 185 7.15 -19.36 -9.89
N TRP A 186 8.20 -19.00 -10.61
CA TRP A 186 8.46 -19.55 -11.95
C TRP A 186 9.21 -20.88 -11.94
N LYS A 187 9.66 -21.34 -10.76
CA LYS A 187 10.36 -22.63 -10.58
C LYS A 187 11.63 -22.75 -11.45
N MET A 188 12.30 -21.66 -11.73
CA MET A 188 13.56 -21.67 -12.48
C MET A 188 14.67 -22.30 -11.64
N SER A 189 15.61 -23.01 -12.25
CA SER A 189 16.74 -23.62 -11.54
C SER A 189 17.58 -22.54 -10.83
N THR A 190 17.98 -22.80 -9.60
CA THR A 190 18.73 -21.86 -8.75
C THR A 190 19.97 -21.25 -9.46
N PRO A 191 20.85 -22.02 -10.15
CA PRO A 191 22.03 -21.42 -10.79
C PRO A 191 21.66 -20.44 -11.90
N LEU A 192 20.58 -20.72 -12.65
CA LEU A 192 20.11 -19.82 -13.71
C LEU A 192 19.46 -18.56 -13.15
N ALA A 193 18.65 -18.69 -12.08
CA ALA A 193 18.05 -17.56 -11.38
C ALA A 193 19.14 -16.65 -10.78
N VAL A 194 20.15 -17.23 -10.12
CA VAL A 194 21.29 -16.48 -9.58
C VAL A 194 22.08 -15.78 -10.69
N ALA A 195 22.43 -16.48 -11.77
CA ALA A 195 23.18 -15.89 -12.89
C ALA A 195 22.44 -14.73 -13.54
N ALA A 196 21.13 -14.87 -13.80
CA ALA A 196 20.29 -13.81 -14.33
C ALA A 196 20.21 -12.60 -13.37
N THR A 197 19.98 -12.86 -12.08
CA THR A 197 19.92 -11.80 -11.06
C THR A 197 21.25 -11.04 -10.94
N LEU A 198 22.38 -11.75 -10.89
CA LEU A 198 23.70 -11.12 -10.83
C LEU A 198 24.01 -10.29 -12.08
N PHE A 199 23.60 -10.75 -13.25
CA PHE A 199 23.74 -9.99 -14.48
C PHE A 199 22.98 -8.66 -14.42
N PHE A 200 21.69 -8.67 -14.10
CA PHE A 200 20.91 -7.45 -13.99
C PHE A 200 21.36 -6.56 -12.81
N LEU A 201 21.67 -7.17 -11.67
CA LEU A 201 22.17 -6.45 -10.50
C LEU A 201 23.49 -5.72 -10.79
N SER A 202 24.37 -6.28 -11.61
CA SER A 202 25.61 -5.61 -12.03
C SER A 202 25.33 -4.34 -12.85
N ILE A 203 24.32 -4.38 -13.73
CA ILE A 203 23.88 -3.22 -14.51
C ILE A 203 23.28 -2.18 -13.58
N ASP A 204 22.33 -2.57 -12.73
CA ASP A 204 21.65 -1.65 -11.82
C ASP A 204 22.62 -0.99 -10.84
N THR A 205 23.58 -1.77 -10.30
CA THR A 205 24.63 -1.22 -9.42
C THR A 205 25.52 -0.22 -10.15
N PHE A 206 25.84 -0.47 -11.41
CA PHE A 206 26.62 0.46 -12.23
C PHE A 206 25.85 1.77 -12.48
N LEU A 207 24.54 1.68 -12.79
CA LEU A 207 23.66 2.85 -12.94
C LEU A 207 23.51 3.63 -11.63
N PHE A 208 23.34 2.91 -10.51
CA PHE A 208 23.27 3.51 -9.18
C PHE A 208 24.57 4.21 -8.82
N ALA A 209 25.73 3.61 -9.11
CA ALA A 209 27.06 4.22 -8.90
C ALA A 209 27.21 5.54 -9.67
N GLY A 210 26.61 5.66 -10.87
CA GLY A 210 26.57 6.90 -11.62
C GLY A 210 25.73 8.00 -10.96
N CYS A 211 24.66 7.64 -10.28
CA CYS A 211 23.76 8.57 -9.61
C CYS A 211 24.24 8.97 -8.21
N ILE A 212 24.91 8.07 -7.46
CA ILE A 212 25.33 8.31 -6.07
C ILE A 212 26.33 9.45 -5.93
N ILE A 213 27.04 9.81 -7.00
CA ILE A 213 27.98 10.95 -7.02
C ILE A 213 27.26 12.26 -6.64
N LYS A 214 25.97 12.38 -7.00
CA LYS A 214 25.11 13.53 -6.68
C LYS A 214 24.38 13.40 -5.35
N PHE A 215 24.88 12.55 -4.44
CA PHE A 215 24.25 12.32 -3.14
C PHE A 215 24.06 13.62 -2.36
N TRP A 216 25.08 14.42 -2.26
CA TRP A 216 25.04 15.69 -1.52
C TRP A 216 24.24 16.79 -2.23
N ASP A 217 24.07 16.71 -3.54
CA ASP A 217 23.30 17.67 -4.33
C ASP A 217 21.78 17.49 -4.19
N GLY A 218 21.33 16.40 -3.53
CA GLY A 218 19.90 16.13 -3.31
C GLY A 218 19.55 14.67 -3.10
N GLY A 219 20.46 13.75 -3.38
CA GLY A 219 20.23 12.31 -3.29
C GLY A 219 19.97 11.77 -1.88
N TRP A 220 20.30 12.52 -0.85
CA TRP A 220 19.98 12.19 0.54
C TRP A 220 18.46 12.23 0.82
N PHE A 221 17.72 13.07 0.09
CA PHE A 221 16.29 13.32 0.35
C PHE A 221 15.41 12.06 0.23
N PRO A 222 15.46 11.29 -0.88
CA PRO A 222 14.66 10.07 -1.01
C PRO A 222 15.04 9.01 0.02
N LEU A 223 16.30 8.95 0.46
CA LEU A 223 16.74 8.02 1.50
C LEU A 223 16.14 8.37 2.88
N VAL A 224 16.14 9.65 3.24
CA VAL A 224 15.50 10.13 4.48
C VAL A 224 14.00 9.86 4.45
N LEU A 225 13.33 10.13 3.32
CA LEU A 225 11.92 9.85 3.15
C LEU A 225 11.62 8.35 3.28
N GLY A 226 12.39 7.50 2.58
CA GLY A 226 12.27 6.05 2.64
C GLY A 226 12.50 5.51 4.05
N LEU A 227 13.53 5.99 4.76
CA LEU A 227 13.81 5.61 6.14
C LEU A 227 12.65 6.02 7.08
N THR A 228 12.10 7.23 6.89
CA THR A 228 10.95 7.70 7.67
C THR A 228 9.74 6.80 7.48
N LEU A 229 9.40 6.48 6.23
CA LEU A 229 8.32 5.54 5.92
C LEU A 229 8.58 4.15 6.49
N TYR A 230 9.79 3.64 6.39
CA TYR A 230 10.20 2.36 6.97
C TYR A 230 10.00 2.33 8.50
N VAL A 231 10.40 3.39 9.20
CA VAL A 231 10.19 3.52 10.65
C VAL A 231 8.70 3.55 10.99
N VAL A 232 7.89 4.29 10.23
CA VAL A 232 6.43 4.35 10.43
C VAL A 232 5.81 2.97 10.24
N MET A 233 6.10 2.30 9.12
CA MET A 233 5.56 0.98 8.77
C MET A 233 5.95 -0.10 9.79
N THR A 234 7.23 -0.16 10.16
CA THR A 234 7.72 -1.13 11.15
C THR A 234 7.20 -0.84 12.56
N THR A 235 6.96 0.42 12.89
CA THR A 235 6.35 0.81 14.17
C THR A 235 4.88 0.37 14.23
N TRP A 236 4.14 0.57 13.14
CA TRP A 236 2.77 0.11 13.05
C TRP A 236 2.64 -1.41 13.13
N SER A 237 3.39 -2.13 12.31
CA SER A 237 3.38 -3.60 12.28
C SER A 237 3.73 -4.19 13.65
N LYS A 238 4.82 -3.71 14.29
CA LYS A 238 5.22 -4.19 15.62
C LYS A 238 4.22 -3.81 16.70
N GLY A 239 3.63 -2.61 16.64
CA GLY A 239 2.60 -2.18 17.57
C GLY A 239 1.34 -3.06 17.48
N ARG A 240 0.91 -3.40 16.26
CA ARG A 240 -0.23 -4.33 16.06
C ARG A 240 0.07 -5.74 16.59
N GLU A 241 1.26 -6.25 16.35
CA GLU A 241 1.70 -7.53 16.91
C GLU A 241 1.58 -7.54 18.46
N LEU A 242 2.11 -6.50 19.12
CA LEU A 242 2.06 -6.38 20.59
C LEU A 242 0.62 -6.27 21.11
N VAL A 243 -0.27 -5.55 20.43
CA VAL A 243 -1.69 -5.47 20.80
C VAL A 243 -2.34 -6.85 20.71
N VAL A 244 -2.14 -7.56 19.60
CA VAL A 244 -2.70 -8.91 19.41
C VAL A 244 -2.16 -9.89 20.46
N ASP A 245 -0.86 -9.86 20.76
CA ASP A 245 -0.22 -10.71 21.77
C ASP A 245 -0.75 -10.40 23.17
N THR A 246 -0.98 -9.13 23.50
CA THR A 246 -1.58 -8.75 24.79
C THR A 246 -3.02 -9.24 24.90
N ILE A 247 -3.83 -9.06 23.86
CA ILE A 247 -5.21 -9.57 23.83
C ILE A 247 -5.22 -11.10 23.95
N ARG A 248 -4.27 -11.79 23.30
CA ARG A 248 -4.17 -13.24 23.39
C ARG A 248 -3.77 -13.72 24.80
N ARG A 249 -2.82 -13.05 25.43
CA ARG A 249 -2.31 -13.41 26.76
C ARG A 249 -3.32 -13.16 27.87
N ASP A 250 -4.01 -12.02 27.81
CA ASP A 250 -4.94 -11.56 28.84
C ASP A 250 -6.40 -12.00 28.56
N GLY A 251 -6.66 -12.57 27.37
CA GLY A 251 -7.98 -12.99 26.92
C GLY A 251 -8.41 -14.34 27.55
N LEU A 252 -9.72 -14.49 27.74
CA LEU A 252 -10.31 -15.77 28.15
C LEU A 252 -10.37 -16.73 26.95
N ASP A 253 -10.15 -18.02 27.20
CA ASP A 253 -10.31 -19.05 26.18
C ASP A 253 -11.78 -19.15 25.71
N LEU A 254 -11.97 -19.09 24.40
CA LEU A 254 -13.31 -19.05 23.81
C LEU A 254 -14.10 -20.34 24.05
N ASN A 255 -13.44 -21.50 23.92
CA ASN A 255 -14.12 -22.79 24.08
C ASN A 255 -14.55 -23.06 25.53
N ALA A 256 -13.67 -22.74 26.47
CA ALA A 256 -13.99 -22.84 27.90
C ALA A 256 -15.14 -21.90 28.29
N PHE A 257 -15.15 -20.69 27.72
CA PHE A 257 -16.22 -19.72 27.94
C PHE A 257 -17.57 -20.23 27.41
N ILE A 258 -17.60 -20.74 26.15
CA ILE A 258 -18.82 -21.26 25.53
C ILE A 258 -19.39 -22.45 26.37
N GLN A 259 -18.55 -23.38 26.79
CA GLN A 259 -18.98 -24.49 27.63
C GLN A 259 -19.63 -24.02 28.94
N HIS A 260 -19.09 -22.94 29.54
CA HIS A 260 -19.67 -22.38 30.76
C HIS A 260 -21.02 -21.70 30.51
N ILE A 261 -21.17 -21.01 29.40
CA ILE A 261 -22.41 -20.34 29.00
C ILE A 261 -23.50 -21.34 28.65
N ASP A 262 -23.17 -22.38 27.89
CA ASP A 262 -24.14 -23.43 27.50
C ASP A 262 -24.66 -24.25 28.71
N ALA A 263 -23.88 -24.29 29.78
CA ALA A 263 -24.32 -24.90 31.06
C ALA A 263 -25.31 -24.01 31.86
N GLY A 264 -25.38 -22.72 31.53
CA GLY A 264 -26.30 -21.75 32.13
C GLY A 264 -27.55 -21.53 31.26
N THR A 265 -28.48 -20.69 31.73
CA THR A 265 -29.65 -20.26 30.97
C THR A 265 -29.63 -18.73 30.77
N PRO A 266 -28.78 -18.21 29.88
CA PRO A 266 -28.73 -16.77 29.62
C PRO A 266 -30.03 -16.30 28.95
N HIS A 267 -30.40 -15.04 29.17
CA HIS A 267 -31.47 -14.45 28.43
C HIS A 267 -31.09 -14.27 26.95
N LEU A 268 -31.82 -14.92 26.05
CA LEU A 268 -31.55 -14.89 24.61
C LEU A 268 -32.37 -13.79 23.94
N ALA A 269 -31.69 -12.82 23.33
CA ALA A 269 -32.32 -11.85 22.45
C ALA A 269 -32.47 -12.46 21.04
N LYS A 270 -33.59 -12.23 20.40
CA LYS A 270 -33.79 -12.57 19.00
C LYS A 270 -32.76 -11.83 18.14
N ARG A 271 -32.44 -12.36 16.96
CA ARG A 271 -31.49 -11.82 15.97
C ARG A 271 -30.05 -12.34 16.10
N THR A 272 -29.21 -11.88 15.17
CA THR A 272 -27.81 -12.29 15.04
C THR A 272 -26.88 -11.20 15.56
N ALA A 273 -25.90 -11.57 16.37
CA ALA A 273 -24.79 -10.69 16.76
C ALA A 273 -23.49 -11.17 16.13
N VAL A 274 -22.77 -10.26 15.50
CA VAL A 274 -21.43 -10.49 14.94
C VAL A 274 -20.40 -9.75 15.80
N TYR A 275 -19.50 -10.47 16.43
CA TYR A 275 -18.42 -9.93 17.27
C TYR A 275 -17.10 -10.03 16.51
N ALA A 276 -16.56 -8.89 16.06
CA ALA A 276 -15.28 -8.85 15.37
C ALA A 276 -14.13 -8.99 16.37
N VAL A 277 -13.19 -9.90 16.07
CA VAL A 277 -12.02 -10.21 16.92
C VAL A 277 -10.77 -10.40 16.07
N ALA A 278 -9.63 -9.94 16.62
CA ALA A 278 -8.33 -10.11 15.95
C ALA A 278 -7.76 -11.52 16.17
N ASN A 279 -8.01 -12.11 17.36
CA ASN A 279 -7.58 -13.47 17.68
C ASN A 279 -8.81 -14.39 17.84
N PRO A 280 -8.97 -15.42 17.01
CA PRO A 280 -10.12 -16.29 17.01
C PRO A 280 -10.21 -17.24 18.25
N GLU A 281 -9.13 -17.41 19.00
CA GLU A 281 -9.06 -18.31 20.16
C GLU A 281 -9.56 -17.66 21.47
N THR A 282 -9.71 -16.31 21.47
CA THR A 282 -10.11 -15.56 22.66
C THR A 282 -11.54 -15.03 22.57
N VAL A 283 -12.19 -14.90 23.73
CA VAL A 283 -13.52 -14.29 23.80
C VAL A 283 -13.44 -12.82 23.39
N PRO A 284 -14.27 -12.38 22.41
CA PRO A 284 -14.32 -10.96 22.05
C PRO A 284 -14.63 -10.07 23.25
N GLN A 285 -13.83 -9.02 23.46
CA GLN A 285 -14.08 -8.06 24.54
C GLN A 285 -15.48 -7.42 24.43
N ALA A 286 -15.93 -7.17 23.21
CA ALA A 286 -17.28 -6.66 22.97
C ALA A 286 -18.38 -7.61 23.46
N LEU A 287 -18.19 -8.94 23.35
CA LEU A 287 -19.11 -9.96 23.87
C LEU A 287 -19.12 -9.92 25.41
N LEU A 288 -17.94 -9.89 26.05
CA LEU A 288 -17.83 -9.79 27.51
C LEU A 288 -18.49 -8.52 28.05
N HIS A 289 -18.28 -7.38 27.40
CA HIS A 289 -18.93 -6.13 27.78
C HIS A 289 -20.44 -6.17 27.59
N ASN A 290 -20.94 -6.73 26.48
CA ASN A 290 -22.38 -6.89 26.24
C ASN A 290 -23.03 -7.77 27.32
N MET A 291 -22.40 -8.89 27.65
CA MET A 291 -22.91 -9.78 28.71
C MET A 291 -22.83 -9.15 30.10
N LYS A 292 -21.74 -8.46 30.40
CA LYS A 292 -21.54 -7.83 31.72
C LYS A 292 -22.54 -6.69 32.00
N HIS A 293 -22.78 -5.87 31.00
CA HIS A 293 -23.56 -4.63 31.17
C HIS A 293 -25.02 -4.79 30.77
N ASN A 294 -25.30 -5.53 29.70
CA ASN A 294 -26.65 -5.70 29.16
C ASN A 294 -27.27 -7.04 29.60
N GLN A 295 -26.47 -7.99 30.08
CA GLN A 295 -26.88 -9.34 30.50
C GLN A 295 -27.63 -10.10 29.40
N VAL A 296 -27.30 -9.88 28.14
CA VAL A 296 -27.96 -10.44 26.97
C VAL A 296 -26.98 -11.21 26.11
N LEU A 297 -27.41 -12.41 25.69
CA LEU A 297 -26.81 -13.17 24.61
C LEU A 297 -27.78 -13.22 23.43
N HIS A 298 -27.30 -13.29 22.20
CA HIS A 298 -28.18 -13.42 21.04
C HIS A 298 -28.43 -14.90 20.69
N GLU A 299 -29.51 -15.20 19.96
CA GLU A 299 -29.80 -16.56 19.49
C GLU A 299 -28.68 -17.09 18.58
N LYS A 300 -28.09 -16.19 17.76
CA LYS A 300 -26.90 -16.49 16.93
C LYS A 300 -25.77 -15.53 17.28
N ASN A 301 -24.68 -16.04 17.80
CA ASN A 301 -23.46 -15.24 18.08
C ASN A 301 -22.32 -15.71 17.17
N ILE A 302 -21.86 -14.81 16.31
CA ILE A 302 -20.84 -15.08 15.31
C ILE A 302 -19.55 -14.40 15.74
N ILE A 303 -18.51 -15.17 15.98
CA ILE A 303 -17.16 -14.71 16.25
C ILE A 303 -16.46 -14.56 14.91
N LEU A 304 -16.32 -13.30 14.46
CA LEU A 304 -15.80 -12.95 13.14
C LEU A 304 -14.34 -12.58 13.21
N THR A 305 -13.51 -13.27 12.44
CA THR A 305 -12.11 -12.90 12.20
C THR A 305 -11.91 -12.56 10.72
N VAL A 306 -11.43 -11.36 10.44
CA VAL A 306 -11.06 -10.93 9.10
C VAL A 306 -9.56 -11.11 8.90
N VAL A 307 -9.19 -11.87 7.87
CA VAL A 307 -7.80 -12.19 7.54
C VAL A 307 -7.45 -11.58 6.18
N PHE A 308 -6.36 -10.83 6.12
CA PHE A 308 -5.77 -10.38 4.86
C PHE A 308 -4.64 -11.33 4.48
N GLU A 309 -4.79 -11.97 3.33
CA GLU A 309 -3.81 -12.92 2.78
C GLU A 309 -2.77 -12.20 1.93
N ASN A 310 -1.61 -12.82 1.78
CA ASN A 310 -0.55 -12.32 0.89
C ASN A 310 -0.87 -12.54 -0.60
N ASP A 311 -1.96 -13.23 -0.90
CA ASP A 311 -2.44 -13.40 -2.27
C ASP A 311 -3.18 -12.14 -2.74
N PRO A 312 -3.02 -11.73 -4.01
CA PRO A 312 -3.72 -10.54 -4.52
C PRO A 312 -5.25 -10.71 -4.52
N TRP A 313 -5.74 -11.87 -4.88
CA TRP A 313 -7.17 -12.14 -5.00
C TRP A 313 -7.58 -13.45 -4.34
N ILE A 314 -8.58 -13.39 -3.46
CA ILE A 314 -9.24 -14.57 -2.91
C ILE A 314 -10.62 -14.76 -3.59
N SER A 315 -10.85 -15.94 -4.13
CA SER A 315 -12.11 -16.28 -4.79
C SER A 315 -13.26 -16.41 -3.77
N ASN A 316 -14.51 -16.21 -4.20
CA ASN A 316 -15.67 -16.34 -3.31
C ASN A 316 -15.78 -17.72 -2.65
N LYS A 317 -15.34 -18.79 -3.34
CA LYS A 317 -15.35 -20.17 -2.80
C LYS A 317 -14.40 -20.37 -1.60
N GLN A 318 -13.34 -19.56 -1.52
CA GLN A 318 -12.33 -19.64 -0.45
C GLN A 318 -12.45 -18.48 0.53
N ARG A 319 -13.42 -17.58 0.31
CA ARG A 319 -13.56 -16.33 1.05
C ARG A 319 -14.00 -16.53 2.48
N VAL A 320 -14.87 -17.49 2.72
CA VAL A 320 -15.43 -17.75 4.04
C VAL A 320 -15.12 -19.18 4.50
N LYS A 321 -14.78 -19.30 5.79
CA LYS A 321 -14.76 -20.59 6.50
C LYS A 321 -15.70 -20.45 7.68
N VAL A 322 -16.66 -21.38 7.81
CA VAL A 322 -17.64 -21.40 8.90
C VAL A 322 -17.41 -22.64 9.74
N GLU A 323 -17.38 -22.46 11.05
CA GLU A 323 -17.29 -23.54 12.02
C GLU A 323 -18.35 -23.34 13.11
N ARG A 324 -19.16 -24.34 13.39
CA ARG A 324 -20.15 -24.29 14.46
C ARG A 324 -19.51 -24.76 15.75
N LEU A 325 -19.48 -23.89 16.77
CA LEU A 325 -18.89 -24.20 18.08
C LEU A 325 -19.92 -24.78 19.07
N SER A 326 -21.15 -24.23 19.06
CA SER A 326 -22.26 -24.73 19.87
C SER A 326 -23.62 -24.43 19.25
N GLU A 327 -24.70 -24.56 20.01
CA GLU A 327 -26.06 -24.24 19.52
C GLU A 327 -26.20 -22.76 19.16
N HIS A 328 -25.56 -21.88 19.94
CA HIS A 328 -25.69 -20.43 19.83
C HIS A 328 -24.43 -19.74 19.31
N PHE A 329 -23.33 -20.48 19.07
CA PHE A 329 -22.04 -19.89 18.69
C PHE A 329 -21.50 -20.48 17.39
N TRP A 330 -21.07 -19.58 16.51
CA TRP A 330 -20.36 -19.88 15.25
C TRP A 330 -19.08 -19.08 15.18
N GLN A 331 -18.07 -19.66 14.60
CA GLN A 331 -16.82 -19.00 14.27
C GLN A 331 -16.72 -18.85 12.74
N VAL A 332 -16.44 -17.64 12.29
CA VAL A 332 -16.39 -17.31 10.85
C VAL A 332 -15.09 -16.59 10.56
N TRP A 333 -14.33 -17.12 9.63
CA TRP A 333 -13.18 -16.44 9.04
C TRP A 333 -13.54 -15.90 7.68
N VAL A 334 -13.32 -14.61 7.48
CA VAL A 334 -13.46 -13.95 6.19
C VAL A 334 -12.09 -13.58 5.68
N ARG A 335 -11.73 -14.06 4.49
CA ARG A 335 -10.43 -13.88 3.87
C ARG A 335 -10.49 -12.91 2.71
N PHE A 336 -9.60 -11.95 2.70
CA PHE A 336 -9.42 -11.00 1.59
C PHE A 336 -7.98 -11.03 1.11
N GLY A 337 -7.79 -11.00 -0.21
CA GLY A 337 -6.50 -10.69 -0.81
C GLY A 337 -6.25 -9.19 -0.80
N PHE A 338 -4.98 -8.77 -0.90
CA PHE A 338 -4.62 -7.35 -0.82
C PHE A 338 -5.13 -6.49 -2.00
N MET A 339 -5.67 -7.09 -3.05
CA MET A 339 -6.37 -6.39 -4.14
C MET A 339 -7.90 -6.43 -3.99
N ASN A 340 -8.44 -7.24 -3.07
CA ASN A 340 -9.87 -7.29 -2.83
C ASN A 340 -10.37 -6.01 -2.13
N THR A 341 -11.63 -5.68 -2.34
CA THR A 341 -12.34 -4.69 -1.50
C THR A 341 -12.91 -5.42 -0.28
N PRO A 342 -12.58 -5.00 0.96
CA PRO A 342 -13.01 -5.68 2.16
C PRO A 342 -14.46 -5.34 2.53
N ASP A 343 -15.42 -5.96 1.86
CA ASP A 343 -16.85 -5.84 2.13
C ASP A 343 -17.30 -7.03 2.99
N VAL A 344 -17.41 -6.81 4.30
CA VAL A 344 -17.72 -7.86 5.27
C VAL A 344 -19.18 -8.33 5.17
N PRO A 345 -20.21 -7.47 5.06
CA PRO A 345 -21.58 -7.92 4.89
C PRO A 345 -21.78 -8.82 3.65
N LYS A 346 -21.18 -8.42 2.53
CA LYS A 346 -21.20 -9.21 1.30
C LYS A 346 -20.47 -10.55 1.45
N ALA A 347 -19.36 -10.59 2.20
CA ALA A 347 -18.66 -11.83 2.48
C ALA A 347 -19.48 -12.74 3.41
N LEU A 348 -20.14 -12.17 4.43
CA LEU A 348 -20.99 -12.94 5.36
C LEU A 348 -22.22 -13.55 4.67
N SER A 349 -22.75 -12.94 3.61
CA SER A 349 -23.84 -13.55 2.84
C SER A 349 -23.47 -14.89 2.17
N LEU A 350 -22.16 -15.13 1.92
CA LEU A 350 -21.66 -16.41 1.41
C LEU A 350 -21.74 -17.55 2.45
N CYS A 351 -21.90 -17.23 3.73
CA CYS A 351 -22.03 -18.23 4.79
C CYS A 351 -23.32 -19.08 4.64
N ALA A 352 -24.31 -18.59 3.92
CA ALA A 352 -25.53 -19.34 3.62
C ALA A 352 -25.23 -20.66 2.85
N GLU A 353 -24.22 -20.69 1.97
CA GLU A 353 -23.75 -21.89 1.28
C GLU A 353 -23.19 -22.95 2.25
N HIS A 354 -22.82 -22.55 3.46
CA HIS A 354 -22.31 -23.38 4.54
C HIS A 354 -23.35 -23.65 5.65
N GLY A 355 -24.63 -23.36 5.40
CA GLY A 355 -25.72 -23.59 6.32
C GLY A 355 -25.88 -22.55 7.43
N LEU A 356 -25.20 -21.41 7.34
CA LEU A 356 -25.34 -20.29 8.27
C LEU A 356 -25.92 -19.08 7.55
N ASP A 357 -27.22 -18.86 7.71
CA ASP A 357 -27.90 -17.69 7.17
C ASP A 357 -27.74 -16.50 8.13
N ILE A 358 -27.25 -15.38 7.57
CA ILE A 358 -26.95 -14.12 8.28
C ILE A 358 -27.69 -12.97 7.58
N PRO A 359 -28.94 -12.71 7.96
CA PRO A 359 -29.73 -11.66 7.33
C PRO A 359 -29.17 -10.27 7.72
N VAL A 360 -28.81 -9.46 6.73
CA VAL A 360 -28.14 -8.15 6.95
C VAL A 360 -28.96 -7.21 7.83
N PHE A 361 -30.28 -7.17 7.66
CA PHE A 361 -31.16 -6.26 8.42
C PHE A 361 -31.46 -6.73 9.86
N GLU A 362 -31.14 -7.98 10.19
CA GLU A 362 -31.36 -8.55 11.54
C GLU A 362 -30.03 -8.80 12.27
N THR A 363 -28.93 -8.28 11.74
CA THR A 363 -27.59 -8.50 12.28
C THR A 363 -27.06 -7.22 12.94
N SER A 364 -26.59 -7.35 14.17
CA SER A 364 -25.86 -6.30 14.88
C SER A 364 -24.38 -6.61 14.93
N TYR A 365 -23.54 -5.65 14.58
CA TYR A 365 -22.09 -5.77 14.57
C TYR A 365 -21.51 -5.12 15.83
N PHE A 366 -20.89 -5.91 16.68
CA PHE A 366 -20.22 -5.45 17.89
C PHE A 366 -18.72 -5.35 17.64
N LEU A 367 -18.19 -4.13 17.75
CA LEU A 367 -16.78 -3.83 17.51
C LEU A 367 -16.10 -3.39 18.80
N SER A 368 -14.88 -3.85 19.03
CA SER A 368 -14.03 -3.33 20.10
C SER A 368 -13.21 -2.17 19.57
N ARG A 369 -13.38 -0.97 20.13
CA ARG A 369 -12.53 0.18 19.85
C ARG A 369 -11.36 0.20 20.84
N GLU A 370 -10.21 -0.25 20.39
CA GLU A 370 -9.01 -0.35 21.21
C GLU A 370 -8.36 1.02 21.42
N THR A 371 -8.24 1.48 22.65
CA THR A 371 -7.43 2.63 23.02
C THR A 371 -6.10 2.15 23.57
N VAL A 372 -5.04 2.38 22.80
CA VAL A 372 -3.68 1.97 23.16
C VAL A 372 -3.08 2.92 24.18
N VAL A 373 -2.62 2.38 25.31
CA VAL A 373 -1.92 3.11 26.36
C VAL A 373 -0.47 2.62 26.42
N SER A 374 0.49 3.53 26.18
CA SER A 374 1.92 3.22 26.31
C SER A 374 2.29 3.01 27.78
N THR A 375 2.99 1.90 28.05
CA THR A 375 3.46 1.55 29.39
C THR A 375 4.97 1.31 29.36
N PRO A 376 5.77 1.83 30.33
CA PRO A 376 7.21 1.59 30.35
C PRO A 376 7.54 0.10 30.38
N GLY A 377 8.33 -0.38 29.41
CA GLY A 377 8.71 -1.79 29.31
C GLY A 377 7.89 -2.62 28.33
N GLY A 378 7.02 -2.02 27.52
CA GLY A 378 6.03 -2.69 26.66
C GLY A 378 6.53 -3.32 25.35
N GLY A 379 7.83 -3.58 25.18
CA GLY A 379 8.34 -4.32 24.00
C GLY A 379 8.77 -3.47 22.79
N MET A 380 8.58 -2.15 22.83
CA MET A 380 9.14 -1.16 21.89
C MET A 380 9.81 0.01 22.64
N ALA A 381 10.64 0.78 21.93
CA ALA A 381 11.13 2.05 22.47
C ALA A 381 9.97 3.03 22.68
N GLN A 382 9.96 3.79 23.79
CA GLN A 382 8.84 4.65 24.19
C GLN A 382 8.39 5.66 23.10
N TRP A 383 9.33 6.21 22.31
CA TRP A 383 8.97 7.11 21.21
C TRP A 383 8.18 6.40 20.10
N ARG A 384 8.48 5.11 19.84
CA ARG A 384 7.73 4.29 18.87
C ARG A 384 6.34 3.94 19.41
N GLU A 385 6.21 3.65 20.71
CA GLU A 385 4.91 3.42 21.34
C GLU A 385 4.03 4.67 21.27
N LYS A 386 4.59 5.86 21.53
CA LYS A 386 3.89 7.14 21.36
C LYS A 386 3.46 7.37 19.91
N LEU A 387 4.33 7.07 18.95
CA LEU A 387 4.03 7.15 17.53
C LEU A 387 2.90 6.18 17.17
N PHE A 388 2.98 4.92 17.59
CA PHE A 388 1.93 3.91 17.36
C PHE A 388 0.59 4.34 17.97
N SER A 389 0.58 4.82 19.21
CA SER A 389 -0.63 5.33 19.87
C SER A 389 -1.23 6.53 19.14
N ALA A 390 -0.40 7.43 18.60
CA ALA A 390 -0.86 8.54 17.77
C ALA A 390 -1.46 8.05 16.44
N MET A 391 -0.82 7.08 15.79
CA MET A 391 -1.33 6.46 14.56
C MET A 391 -2.65 5.73 14.79
N THR A 392 -2.80 5.00 15.90
CA THR A 392 -4.04 4.29 16.26
C THR A 392 -5.19 5.26 16.49
N ARG A 393 -4.96 6.38 17.17
CA ARG A 393 -5.99 7.41 17.40
C ARG A 393 -6.48 8.09 16.13
N ASN A 394 -5.60 8.22 15.13
CA ASN A 394 -5.90 8.84 13.85
C ASN A 394 -6.22 7.81 12.75
N SER A 395 -6.39 6.54 13.09
CA SER A 395 -6.77 5.52 12.10
C SER A 395 -8.23 5.69 11.70
N GLY A 396 -8.52 5.44 10.43
CA GLY A 396 -9.86 5.47 9.86
C GLY A 396 -10.83 4.50 10.53
N GLY A 397 -12.11 4.79 10.44
CA GLY A 397 -13.18 3.98 11.03
C GLY A 397 -13.19 2.53 10.52
N VAL A 398 -13.53 1.61 11.41
CA VAL A 398 -13.70 0.19 11.07
C VAL A 398 -14.94 0.01 10.20
N VAL A 399 -15.96 0.81 10.46
CA VAL A 399 -17.28 0.77 9.82
C VAL A 399 -17.16 1.04 8.33
N GLU A 400 -16.56 2.17 7.97
CA GLU A 400 -16.35 2.56 6.56
C GLU A 400 -15.40 1.61 5.85
N PHE A 401 -14.33 1.17 6.52
CA PHE A 401 -13.31 0.30 5.92
C PHE A 401 -13.87 -1.07 5.53
N PHE A 402 -14.76 -1.64 6.33
CA PHE A 402 -15.39 -2.95 6.10
C PHE A 402 -16.80 -2.86 5.49
N HIS A 403 -17.25 -1.68 5.11
CA HIS A 403 -18.58 -1.40 4.54
C HIS A 403 -19.72 -1.91 5.42
N LEU A 404 -19.58 -1.78 6.76
CA LEU A 404 -20.62 -2.19 7.69
C LEU A 404 -21.80 -1.20 7.64
N PRO A 405 -23.06 -1.67 7.81
CA PRO A 405 -24.22 -0.77 7.86
C PRO A 405 -24.18 0.10 9.14
N ASP A 406 -24.16 1.43 9.00
CA ASP A 406 -24.01 2.39 10.11
C ASP A 406 -25.01 2.17 11.24
N ASN A 407 -26.27 1.86 10.90
CA ASN A 407 -27.35 1.67 11.87
C ASN A 407 -27.31 0.32 12.62
N SER A 408 -26.37 -0.55 12.27
CA SER A 408 -26.29 -1.91 12.83
C SER A 408 -24.99 -2.13 13.64
N VAL A 409 -24.23 -1.07 13.89
CA VAL A 409 -22.94 -1.15 14.59
C VAL A 409 -23.02 -0.64 16.01
N VAL A 410 -22.44 -1.41 16.93
CA VAL A 410 -22.23 -1.05 18.35
C VAL A 410 -20.74 -1.05 18.63
N GLU A 411 -20.15 0.11 18.89
CA GLU A 411 -18.74 0.24 19.27
C GLU A 411 -18.58 0.26 20.79
N LEU A 412 -17.71 -0.62 21.29
CA LEU A 412 -17.39 -0.72 22.72
C LEU A 412 -15.91 -0.39 22.94
N GLY A 413 -15.63 0.59 23.81
CA GLY A 413 -14.28 1.05 24.11
C GLY A 413 -13.53 0.07 25.02
N THR A 414 -12.33 -0.37 24.60
CA THR A 414 -11.43 -1.20 25.38
C THR A 414 -10.06 -0.55 25.48
N ARG A 415 -9.41 -0.58 26.65
CA ARG A 415 -8.05 -0.07 26.84
C ARG A 415 -7.05 -1.24 26.80
N VAL A 416 -6.05 -1.12 25.93
CA VAL A 416 -4.96 -2.11 25.81
C VAL A 416 -3.66 -1.43 26.19
N GLN A 417 -2.92 -2.02 27.12
CA GLN A 417 -1.59 -1.57 27.54
C GLN A 417 -0.52 -2.29 26.71
N ILE A 418 0.44 -1.56 26.17
CA ILE A 418 1.58 -2.09 25.41
C ILE A 418 2.86 -1.46 25.90
#